data_4aa683a6ea56c68fe38b8e43c846d0ef
#
_entry.id   4aa683a6ea56c68fe38b8e43c846d0ef
#
_cell.length_a   1.000
_cell.length_b   1.000
_cell.length_c   1.000
_cell.angle_alpha   90.00
_cell.angle_beta   90.00
_cell.angle_gamma   90.00
#
_symmetry.space_group_name_H-M   'P 1'
#
loop_
_entity.id
_entity.type
_entity.pdbx_description
1 polymer ?
#
loop_
_entity_poly.entity_id
_entity_poly.type
_entity_poly.pdbx_seq_one_letter_code
_entity_poly.pdbx_strand_id
1 'polypeptide(L)'
;KPEKGREAAEAAVDEIRAAIDGAHMLFITAGMGGGTGTGAAPVIARVAKEMGILTVGVVTKPFDWEGGRRMTNAEAGLAELEANVDSLIVVLNEKLLDVLGEDITQEEAFAQANDVLKNAVGGISEIINEYGGVNVDFEDVRTVMGEPGKAMMGTAVSSGPDRARIAAEQAVACPLLEGIDLSGAKGVLVLVTASKNSLKLNESKLAMNTIRAYASPDAHVIYGAAYDDALGDEMRVTVVATGLSRADARRQAPTLEVIRTGTDNIPFNV
;
A
#
# COMPACT_ATOMS: atom_id res chain seq x y z
N LYS A 1 -13.02 -22.07 -2.81
CA LYS A 1 -11.79 -22.44 -3.52
C LYS A 1 -11.54 -21.41 -4.60
N PRO A 2 -10.30 -20.96 -4.82
CA PRO A 2 -9.96 -19.94 -5.82
C PRO A 2 -10.44 -20.30 -7.23
N GLU A 3 -10.37 -21.56 -7.62
CA GLU A 3 -10.81 -22.05 -8.92
C GLU A 3 -12.29 -21.72 -9.17
N LYS A 4 -13.14 -21.82 -8.14
CA LYS A 4 -14.57 -21.49 -8.26
C LYS A 4 -14.81 -19.98 -8.44
N GLY A 5 -14.03 -19.16 -7.76
CA GLY A 5 -14.06 -17.70 -7.96
C GLY A 5 -13.63 -17.32 -9.38
N ARG A 6 -12.59 -17.97 -9.89
CA ARG A 6 -12.12 -17.80 -11.28
C ARG A 6 -13.17 -18.23 -12.27
N GLU A 7 -13.70 -19.43 -12.18
CA GLU A 7 -14.75 -19.96 -13.07
C GLU A 7 -15.95 -19.01 -13.13
N ALA A 8 -16.39 -18.50 -11.98
CA ALA A 8 -17.51 -17.57 -11.91
C ALA A 8 -17.21 -16.24 -12.61
N ALA A 9 -16.02 -15.68 -12.42
CA ALA A 9 -15.60 -14.44 -13.07
C ALA A 9 -15.41 -14.63 -14.58
N GLU A 10 -14.84 -15.75 -15.02
CA GLU A 10 -14.70 -16.06 -16.45
C GLU A 10 -16.09 -16.22 -17.14
N ALA A 11 -17.06 -16.79 -16.44
CA ALA A 11 -18.44 -16.91 -16.95
C ALA A 11 -19.15 -15.54 -17.06
N ALA A 12 -18.72 -14.53 -16.31
CA ALA A 12 -19.31 -13.20 -16.22
C ALA A 12 -18.47 -12.11 -16.92
N VAL A 13 -17.55 -12.46 -17.81
CA VAL A 13 -16.64 -11.50 -18.48
C VAL A 13 -17.39 -10.38 -19.19
N ASP A 14 -18.48 -10.70 -19.89
CA ASP A 14 -19.25 -9.68 -20.62
C ASP A 14 -19.97 -8.70 -19.69
N GLU A 15 -20.46 -9.18 -18.54
CA GLU A 15 -21.08 -8.36 -17.50
C GLU A 15 -20.04 -7.48 -16.81
N ILE A 16 -18.85 -8.03 -16.57
CA ILE A 16 -17.71 -7.26 -16.02
C ILE A 16 -17.33 -6.15 -17.00
N ARG A 17 -17.17 -6.44 -18.28
CA ARG A 17 -16.86 -5.44 -19.31
C ARG A 17 -17.90 -4.33 -19.34
N ALA A 18 -19.18 -4.69 -19.33
CA ALA A 18 -20.27 -3.72 -19.32
C ALA A 18 -20.26 -2.83 -18.06
N ALA A 19 -19.91 -3.42 -16.89
CA ALA A 19 -19.90 -2.71 -15.62
C ALA A 19 -18.76 -1.67 -15.50
N ILE A 20 -17.61 -1.93 -16.14
CA ILE A 20 -16.44 -1.06 -16.07
C ILE A 20 -16.23 -0.22 -17.34
N ASP A 21 -17.15 -0.29 -18.29
CA ASP A 21 -17.08 0.46 -19.54
C ASP A 21 -17.05 1.98 -19.27
N GLY A 22 -16.16 2.68 -19.98
CA GLY A 22 -15.95 4.12 -19.80
C GLY A 22 -15.13 4.52 -18.57
N ALA A 23 -14.71 3.59 -17.70
CA ALA A 23 -13.82 3.91 -16.60
C ALA A 23 -12.39 4.20 -17.10
N HIS A 24 -11.75 5.21 -16.51
CA HIS A 24 -10.34 5.53 -16.77
C HIS A 24 -9.39 4.80 -15.80
N MET A 25 -9.87 4.48 -14.61
CA MET A 25 -9.14 3.78 -13.57
C MET A 25 -10.07 2.80 -12.84
N LEU A 26 -9.54 1.66 -12.46
CA LEU A 26 -10.23 0.64 -11.69
C LEU A 26 -9.40 0.24 -10.48
N PHE A 27 -9.99 0.33 -9.29
CA PHE A 27 -9.46 -0.27 -8.09
C PHE A 27 -10.08 -1.65 -7.87
N ILE A 28 -9.23 -2.64 -7.65
CA ILE A 28 -9.64 -3.99 -7.27
C ILE A 28 -9.20 -4.23 -5.84
N THR A 29 -10.19 -4.38 -4.93
CA THR A 29 -9.91 -4.64 -3.52
C THR A 29 -10.40 -6.01 -3.11
N ALA A 30 -9.53 -6.76 -2.42
CA ALA A 30 -9.90 -8.09 -1.94
C ALA A 30 -9.02 -8.53 -0.76
N GLY A 31 -9.58 -9.37 0.13
CA GLY A 31 -8.80 -10.20 1.02
C GLY A 31 -8.35 -11.46 0.27
N MET A 32 -7.04 -11.66 0.16
CA MET A 32 -6.48 -12.82 -0.52
C MET A 32 -6.47 -14.06 0.39
N GLY A 33 -6.46 -15.24 -0.23
CA GLY A 33 -6.45 -16.54 0.48
C GLY A 33 -7.80 -17.25 0.53
N GLY A 34 -8.90 -16.51 0.31
CA GLY A 34 -10.25 -17.08 0.17
C GLY A 34 -10.53 -17.61 -1.25
N GLY A 35 -11.79 -17.81 -1.57
CA GLY A 35 -12.22 -18.32 -2.88
C GLY A 35 -12.48 -17.20 -3.89
N THR A 36 -13.36 -16.27 -3.53
CA THR A 36 -13.89 -15.24 -4.45
C THR A 36 -12.80 -14.23 -4.81
N GLY A 37 -12.24 -13.51 -3.83
CA GLY A 37 -11.23 -12.48 -4.08
C GLY A 37 -10.00 -13.04 -4.79
N THR A 38 -9.46 -14.15 -4.29
CA THR A 38 -8.26 -14.80 -4.83
C THR A 38 -8.44 -15.25 -6.28
N GLY A 39 -9.61 -15.80 -6.62
CA GLY A 39 -9.88 -16.33 -7.95
C GLY A 39 -10.39 -15.30 -8.96
N ALA A 40 -11.29 -14.41 -8.53
CA ALA A 40 -11.95 -13.45 -9.42
C ALA A 40 -11.11 -12.19 -9.70
N ALA A 41 -10.32 -11.70 -8.72
CA ALA A 41 -9.57 -10.46 -8.89
C ALA A 41 -8.62 -10.49 -10.11
N PRO A 42 -7.83 -11.54 -10.35
CA PRO A 42 -6.98 -11.61 -11.54
C PRO A 42 -7.75 -11.58 -12.85
N VAL A 43 -8.93 -12.20 -12.92
CA VAL A 43 -9.79 -12.19 -14.12
C VAL A 43 -10.32 -10.78 -14.39
N ILE A 44 -10.83 -10.11 -13.37
CA ILE A 44 -11.32 -8.73 -13.48
C ILE A 44 -10.18 -7.80 -13.90
N ALA A 45 -8.99 -7.96 -13.32
CA ALA A 45 -7.81 -7.18 -13.67
C ALA A 45 -7.43 -7.36 -15.16
N ARG A 46 -7.40 -8.60 -15.64
CA ARG A 46 -7.12 -8.90 -17.04
C ARG A 46 -8.13 -8.22 -17.97
N VAL A 47 -9.41 -8.32 -17.66
CA VAL A 47 -10.49 -7.69 -18.44
C VAL A 47 -10.31 -6.17 -18.49
N ALA A 48 -10.05 -5.53 -17.35
CA ALA A 48 -9.81 -4.09 -17.26
C ALA A 48 -8.58 -3.66 -18.09
N LYS A 49 -7.49 -4.41 -17.98
CA LYS A 49 -6.26 -4.14 -18.74
C LYS A 49 -6.46 -4.27 -20.25
N GLU A 50 -7.21 -5.29 -20.71
CA GLU A 50 -7.60 -5.44 -22.11
C GLU A 50 -8.42 -4.26 -22.65
N MET A 51 -9.18 -3.59 -21.76
CA MET A 51 -9.97 -2.40 -22.09
C MET A 51 -9.16 -1.08 -21.99
N GLY A 52 -7.87 -1.14 -21.66
CA GLY A 52 -7.00 0.04 -21.51
C GLY A 52 -7.27 0.86 -20.25
N ILE A 53 -7.92 0.28 -19.24
CA ILE A 53 -8.23 0.92 -17.97
C ILE A 53 -7.02 0.78 -17.04
N LEU A 54 -6.55 1.89 -16.44
CA LEU A 54 -5.52 1.85 -15.41
C LEU A 54 -6.02 1.02 -14.23
N THR A 55 -5.38 -0.12 -13.97
CA THR A 55 -5.86 -1.09 -13.00
C THR A 55 -4.92 -1.20 -11.81
N VAL A 56 -5.43 -0.87 -10.63
CA VAL A 56 -4.69 -0.91 -9.37
C VAL A 56 -5.31 -1.93 -8.42
N GLY A 57 -4.53 -2.94 -8.06
CA GLY A 57 -4.91 -3.89 -7.02
C GLY A 57 -4.52 -3.35 -5.64
N VAL A 58 -5.46 -3.36 -4.70
CA VAL A 58 -5.21 -3.02 -3.28
C VAL A 58 -5.77 -4.14 -2.44
N VAL A 59 -4.92 -5.03 -1.98
CA VAL A 59 -5.35 -6.30 -1.40
C VAL A 59 -4.64 -6.60 -0.08
N THR A 60 -5.27 -7.40 0.76
CA THR A 60 -4.66 -7.85 2.01
C THR A 60 -4.13 -9.29 1.90
N LYS A 61 -3.00 -9.54 2.54
CA LYS A 61 -2.47 -10.88 2.79
C LYS A 61 -3.01 -11.38 4.13
N PRO A 62 -3.40 -12.68 4.25
CA PRO A 62 -3.97 -13.21 5.49
C PRO A 62 -3.02 -13.04 6.68
N PHE A 63 -3.58 -13.02 7.88
CA PHE A 63 -2.81 -13.21 9.10
C PHE A 63 -2.23 -14.64 9.17
N ASP A 64 -1.08 -14.82 9.81
CA ASP A 64 -0.40 -16.10 9.93
C ASP A 64 -1.26 -17.17 10.65
N TRP A 65 -2.05 -16.78 11.64
CA TRP A 65 -2.97 -17.65 12.36
C TRP A 65 -4.15 -18.16 11.52
N GLU A 66 -4.46 -17.56 10.36
CA GLU A 66 -5.51 -18.05 9.46
C GLU A 66 -5.13 -19.37 8.76
N GLY A 67 -3.87 -19.75 8.83
CA GLY A 67 -3.36 -21.06 8.45
C GLY A 67 -2.66 -21.09 7.07
N GLY A 68 -1.69 -22.01 6.97
CA GLY A 68 -0.78 -22.10 5.82
C GLY A 68 -1.46 -22.32 4.47
N ARG A 69 -2.59 -23.06 4.44
CA ARG A 69 -3.34 -23.26 3.19
C ARG A 69 -3.90 -21.94 2.65
N ARG A 70 -4.37 -21.07 3.55
CA ARG A 70 -4.90 -19.77 3.18
C ARG A 70 -3.80 -18.85 2.66
N MET A 71 -2.64 -18.90 3.30
CA MET A 71 -1.44 -18.20 2.87
C MET A 71 -0.96 -18.66 1.49
N THR A 72 -0.88 -19.98 1.24
CA THR A 72 -0.50 -20.54 -0.07
C THR A 72 -1.46 -20.11 -1.18
N ASN A 73 -2.78 -20.13 -0.90
CA ASN A 73 -3.77 -19.62 -1.86
C ASN A 73 -3.57 -18.12 -2.14
N ALA A 74 -3.30 -17.33 -1.09
CA ALA A 74 -3.06 -15.90 -1.22
C ALA A 74 -1.85 -15.61 -2.10
N GLU A 75 -0.74 -16.30 -1.88
CA GLU A 75 0.49 -16.13 -2.66
C GLU A 75 0.31 -16.47 -4.13
N ALA A 76 -0.38 -17.57 -4.42
CA ALA A 76 -0.71 -17.93 -5.80
C ALA A 76 -1.60 -16.89 -6.48
N GLY A 77 -2.66 -16.42 -5.79
CA GLY A 77 -3.55 -15.38 -6.30
C GLY A 77 -2.87 -14.03 -6.47
N LEU A 78 -1.96 -13.66 -5.56
CA LEU A 78 -1.16 -12.44 -5.66
C LEU A 78 -0.25 -12.46 -6.89
N ALA A 79 0.41 -13.58 -7.16
CA ALA A 79 1.27 -13.71 -8.34
C ALA A 79 0.47 -13.56 -9.65
N GLU A 80 -0.75 -14.13 -9.70
CA GLU A 80 -1.63 -13.97 -10.86
C GLU A 80 -2.17 -12.54 -10.98
N LEU A 81 -2.54 -11.91 -9.87
CA LEU A 81 -3.03 -10.53 -9.87
C LEU A 81 -1.92 -9.56 -10.30
N GLU A 82 -0.69 -9.72 -9.79
CA GLU A 82 0.49 -8.91 -10.14
C GLU A 82 0.75 -8.91 -11.66
N ALA A 83 0.54 -10.04 -12.33
CA ALA A 83 0.70 -10.15 -13.77
C ALA A 83 -0.38 -9.41 -14.59
N ASN A 84 -1.51 -9.11 -13.97
CA ASN A 84 -2.70 -8.56 -14.64
C ASN A 84 -3.06 -7.12 -14.21
N VAL A 85 -2.38 -6.53 -13.25
CA VAL A 85 -2.57 -5.13 -12.85
C VAL A 85 -1.40 -4.25 -13.31
N ASP A 86 -1.61 -2.95 -13.34
CA ASP A 86 -0.54 -1.98 -13.58
C ASP A 86 0.24 -1.73 -12.29
N SER A 87 -0.45 -1.67 -11.15
CA SER A 87 0.14 -1.54 -9.82
C SER A 87 -0.56 -2.44 -8.82
N LEU A 88 0.20 -3.09 -7.94
CA LEU A 88 -0.31 -3.96 -6.88
C LEU A 88 0.20 -3.50 -5.52
N ILE A 89 -0.72 -2.98 -4.71
CA ILE A 89 -0.48 -2.65 -3.30
C ILE A 89 -0.91 -3.83 -2.45
N VAL A 90 0.03 -4.42 -1.72
CA VAL A 90 -0.24 -5.54 -0.82
C VAL A 90 -0.11 -5.06 0.62
N VAL A 91 -1.20 -5.14 1.38
CA VAL A 91 -1.23 -4.88 2.81
C VAL A 91 -1.00 -6.19 3.55
N LEU A 92 0.04 -6.23 4.36
CA LEU A 92 0.36 -7.39 5.19
C LEU A 92 -0.40 -7.29 6.51
N ASN A 93 -1.45 -8.08 6.68
CA ASN A 93 -2.27 -8.05 7.90
C ASN A 93 -1.43 -8.30 9.15
N GLU A 94 -0.43 -9.19 9.08
CA GLU A 94 0.48 -9.45 10.20
C GLU A 94 1.21 -8.20 10.67
N LYS A 95 1.57 -7.31 9.73
CA LYS A 95 2.24 -6.03 10.05
C LYS A 95 1.32 -5.00 10.70
N LEU A 96 0.01 -5.17 10.61
CA LEU A 96 -0.93 -4.33 11.36
C LEU A 96 -0.83 -4.60 12.87
N LEU A 97 -0.53 -5.83 13.27
CA LEU A 97 -0.34 -6.18 14.69
C LEU A 97 0.87 -5.46 15.30
N ASP A 98 1.92 -5.22 14.51
CA ASP A 98 3.09 -4.45 14.95
C ASP A 98 2.73 -2.99 15.31
N VAL A 99 1.67 -2.46 14.71
CA VAL A 99 1.18 -1.08 14.94
C VAL A 99 0.14 -1.03 16.05
N LEU A 100 -0.76 -2.03 16.09
CA LEU A 100 -1.95 -2.02 16.94
C LEU A 100 -1.73 -2.71 18.29
N GLY A 101 -0.69 -3.53 18.40
CA GLY A 101 -0.42 -4.37 19.57
C GLY A 101 -1.18 -5.70 19.51
N GLU A 102 -0.76 -6.63 20.36
CA GLU A 102 -1.30 -8.00 20.38
C GLU A 102 -2.62 -8.15 21.16
N ASP A 103 -3.02 -7.12 21.92
CA ASP A 103 -4.21 -7.16 22.80
C ASP A 103 -5.53 -6.80 22.09
N ILE A 104 -5.52 -6.64 20.76
CA ILE A 104 -6.73 -6.34 19.99
C ILE A 104 -7.56 -7.60 19.73
N THR A 105 -8.88 -7.43 19.62
CA THR A 105 -9.77 -8.53 19.24
C THR A 105 -9.60 -8.88 17.76
N GLN A 106 -9.97 -10.12 17.39
CA GLN A 106 -9.95 -10.56 16.00
C GLN A 106 -10.84 -9.67 15.10
N GLU A 107 -11.98 -9.24 15.60
CA GLU A 107 -12.91 -8.36 14.88
C GLU A 107 -12.26 -6.99 14.61
N GLU A 108 -11.60 -6.41 15.59
CA GLU A 108 -10.86 -5.15 15.46
C GLU A 108 -9.69 -5.29 14.47
N ALA A 109 -8.96 -6.39 14.48
CA ALA A 109 -7.87 -6.64 13.55
C ALA A 109 -8.36 -6.64 12.09
N PHE A 110 -9.49 -7.31 11.80
CA PHE A 110 -10.09 -7.28 10.47
C PHE A 110 -10.69 -5.92 10.11
N ALA A 111 -11.29 -5.22 11.06
CA ALA A 111 -11.79 -3.86 10.84
C ALA A 111 -10.65 -2.92 10.45
N GLN A 112 -9.51 -2.98 11.14
CA GLN A 112 -8.33 -2.18 10.81
C GLN A 112 -7.76 -2.53 9.44
N ALA A 113 -7.70 -3.81 9.07
CA ALA A 113 -7.29 -4.22 7.72
C ALA A 113 -8.21 -3.60 6.64
N ASN A 114 -9.52 -3.59 6.87
CA ASN A 114 -10.48 -2.96 5.98
C ASN A 114 -10.31 -1.43 5.94
N ASP A 115 -10.04 -0.78 7.07
CA ASP A 115 -9.81 0.67 7.13
C ASP A 115 -8.54 1.08 6.38
N VAL A 116 -7.49 0.27 6.41
CA VAL A 116 -6.28 0.50 5.61
C VAL A 116 -6.60 0.45 4.12
N LEU A 117 -7.35 -0.57 3.66
CA LEU A 117 -7.79 -0.65 2.25
C LEU A 117 -8.68 0.53 1.86
N LYS A 118 -9.63 0.90 2.71
CA LYS A 118 -10.52 2.05 2.50
C LYS A 118 -9.73 3.35 2.38
N ASN A 119 -8.78 3.58 3.28
CA ASN A 119 -7.95 4.79 3.28
C ASN A 119 -7.04 4.86 2.06
N ALA A 120 -6.50 3.71 1.60
CA ALA A 120 -5.69 3.63 0.39
C ALA A 120 -6.49 4.02 -0.86
N VAL A 121 -7.63 3.38 -1.08
CA VAL A 121 -8.48 3.62 -2.25
C VAL A 121 -9.14 5.00 -2.16
N GLY A 122 -9.69 5.34 -0.99
CA GLY A 122 -10.35 6.61 -0.74
C GLY A 122 -9.43 7.79 -0.97
N GLY A 123 -8.24 7.78 -0.37
CA GLY A 123 -7.26 8.86 -0.52
C GLY A 123 -6.86 9.09 -1.98
N ILE A 124 -6.55 8.04 -2.74
CA ILE A 124 -6.21 8.18 -4.17
C ILE A 124 -7.43 8.67 -4.97
N SER A 125 -8.62 8.15 -4.67
CA SER A 125 -9.86 8.57 -5.36
C SER A 125 -10.22 10.02 -5.08
N GLU A 126 -10.09 10.47 -3.84
CA GLU A 126 -10.41 11.83 -3.40
C GLU A 126 -9.56 12.88 -4.13
N ILE A 127 -8.25 12.66 -4.24
CA ILE A 127 -7.36 13.63 -4.93
C ILE A 127 -7.59 13.72 -6.43
N ILE A 128 -8.18 12.67 -7.04
CA ILE A 128 -8.52 12.66 -8.48
C ILE A 128 -9.89 13.31 -8.71
N ASN A 129 -10.88 13.02 -7.86
CA ASN A 129 -12.28 13.33 -8.11
C ASN A 129 -12.77 14.57 -7.36
N GLU A 130 -12.17 14.93 -6.22
CA GLU A 130 -12.63 16.08 -5.45
C GLU A 130 -11.86 17.34 -5.81
N TYR A 131 -12.62 18.43 -6.02
CA TYR A 131 -12.05 19.77 -6.12
C TYR A 131 -11.55 20.22 -4.73
N GLY A 132 -10.35 19.75 -4.38
CA GLY A 132 -9.65 20.11 -3.15
C GLY A 132 -8.70 21.29 -3.33
N GLY A 133 -7.94 21.61 -2.28
CA GLY A 133 -6.98 22.70 -2.32
C GLY A 133 -5.78 22.50 -3.28
N VAL A 134 -5.45 21.25 -3.59
CA VAL A 134 -4.42 20.87 -4.58
C VAL A 134 -4.93 19.65 -5.35
N ASN A 135 -5.34 19.90 -6.58
CA ASN A 135 -5.74 18.84 -7.50
C ASN A 135 -4.50 18.21 -8.14
N VAL A 136 -4.50 16.89 -8.20
CA VAL A 136 -3.51 16.12 -8.96
C VAL A 136 -4.12 15.83 -10.33
N ASP A 137 -3.36 16.03 -11.40
CA ASP A 137 -3.77 15.61 -12.72
C ASP A 137 -3.85 14.08 -12.78
N PHE A 138 -4.92 13.56 -13.38
CA PHE A 138 -5.09 12.13 -13.58
C PHE A 138 -3.91 11.49 -14.33
N GLU A 139 -3.31 12.20 -15.30
CA GLU A 139 -2.15 11.70 -16.03
C GLU A 139 -0.90 11.58 -15.15
N ASP A 140 -0.74 12.43 -14.15
CA ASP A 140 0.31 12.31 -13.16
C ASP A 140 0.11 11.06 -12.29
N VAL A 141 -1.13 10.84 -11.82
CA VAL A 141 -1.47 9.61 -11.07
C VAL A 141 -1.25 8.37 -11.95
N ARG A 142 -1.67 8.41 -13.21
CA ARG A 142 -1.44 7.34 -14.18
C ARG A 142 0.04 7.04 -14.32
N THR A 143 0.89 8.05 -14.41
CA THR A 143 2.34 7.92 -14.53
C THR A 143 2.93 7.21 -13.30
N VAL A 144 2.59 7.67 -12.10
CA VAL A 144 3.09 7.06 -10.86
C VAL A 144 2.54 5.66 -10.63
N MET A 145 1.24 5.46 -10.80
CA MET A 145 0.59 4.17 -10.55
C MET A 145 0.81 3.16 -11.69
N GLY A 146 1.21 3.62 -12.86
CA GLY A 146 1.57 2.76 -14.01
C GLY A 146 3.02 2.28 -14.00
N GLU A 147 3.84 2.70 -13.04
CA GLU A 147 5.22 2.20 -12.92
C GLU A 147 5.21 0.68 -12.62
N PRO A 148 5.85 -0.12 -13.49
CA PRO A 148 5.78 -1.57 -13.36
C PRO A 148 6.52 -2.06 -12.12
N GLY A 149 5.92 -3.01 -11.42
CA GLY A 149 6.50 -3.61 -10.22
C GLY A 149 5.54 -3.59 -9.04
N LYS A 150 6.09 -3.85 -7.87
CA LYS A 150 5.33 -3.79 -6.63
C LYS A 150 5.13 -2.35 -6.20
N ALA A 151 3.96 -2.09 -5.64
CA ALA A 151 3.67 -0.87 -4.92
C ALA A 151 3.48 -1.17 -3.44
N MET A 152 3.85 -0.24 -2.60
CA MET A 152 3.67 -0.36 -1.16
C MET A 152 3.12 0.94 -0.59
N MET A 153 2.48 0.82 0.55
CA MET A 153 1.81 1.94 1.18
C MET A 153 2.17 2.02 2.66
N GLY A 154 2.45 3.22 3.11
CA GLY A 154 2.55 3.54 4.53
C GLY A 154 1.57 4.65 4.88
N THR A 155 0.99 4.59 6.05
CA THR A 155 0.09 5.61 6.56
C THR A 155 0.34 5.87 8.03
N ALA A 156 0.23 7.13 8.44
CA ALA A 156 0.31 7.50 9.84
C ALA A 156 -0.57 8.73 10.12
N VAL A 157 -1.01 8.83 11.36
CA VAL A 157 -1.82 9.93 11.88
C VAL A 157 -1.06 10.57 13.03
N SER A 158 -1.05 11.90 13.08
CA SER A 158 -0.46 12.65 14.17
C SER A 158 -1.24 13.92 14.46
N SER A 159 -1.11 14.43 15.67
CA SER A 159 -1.71 15.68 16.13
C SER A 159 -0.66 16.62 16.73
N GLY A 160 -1.07 17.86 17.00
CA GLY A 160 -0.19 18.85 17.64
C GLY A 160 0.65 19.69 16.67
N PRO A 161 1.56 20.52 17.20
CA PRO A 161 2.30 21.51 16.41
C PRO A 161 3.19 20.94 15.30
N ASP A 162 3.76 19.74 15.54
CA ASP A 162 4.70 19.07 14.62
C ASP A 162 4.04 17.92 13.86
N ARG A 163 2.70 17.85 13.84
CA ARG A 163 1.93 16.73 13.27
C ARG A 163 2.34 16.38 11.84
N ALA A 164 2.64 17.36 11.00
CA ALA A 164 3.00 17.12 9.60
C ALA A 164 4.33 16.38 9.45
N ARG A 165 5.36 16.78 10.21
CA ARG A 165 6.65 16.10 10.21
C ARG A 165 6.55 14.71 10.81
N ILE A 166 5.91 14.61 11.97
CA ILE A 166 5.77 13.33 12.69
C ILE A 166 4.98 12.33 11.86
N ALA A 167 3.83 12.73 11.30
CA ALA A 167 3.02 11.86 10.46
C ALA A 167 3.78 11.42 9.19
N ALA A 168 4.55 12.33 8.55
CA ALA A 168 5.34 11.99 7.38
C ALA A 168 6.47 10.99 7.71
N GLU A 169 7.23 11.22 8.79
CA GLU A 169 8.28 10.30 9.26
C GLU A 169 7.72 8.93 9.64
N GLN A 170 6.61 8.89 10.35
CA GLN A 170 5.93 7.65 10.73
C GLN A 170 5.33 6.92 9.53
N ALA A 171 4.78 7.64 8.54
CA ALA A 171 4.27 7.01 7.33
C ALA A 171 5.38 6.33 6.53
N VAL A 172 6.57 6.94 6.43
CA VAL A 172 7.74 6.33 5.79
C VAL A 172 8.28 5.14 6.59
N ALA A 173 8.26 5.24 7.91
CA ALA A 173 8.70 4.16 8.82
C ALA A 173 7.61 3.10 9.08
N CYS A 174 6.45 3.23 8.45
CA CYS A 174 5.32 2.33 8.70
C CYS A 174 5.69 0.88 8.39
N PRO A 175 5.40 -0.07 9.30
CA PRO A 175 5.65 -1.49 9.09
C PRO A 175 5.01 -2.06 7.81
N LEU A 176 3.94 -1.45 7.32
CA LEU A 176 3.29 -1.83 6.06
C LEU A 176 4.20 -1.63 4.84
N LEU A 177 5.20 -0.76 4.92
CA LEU A 177 6.26 -0.60 3.92
C LEU A 177 7.36 -1.67 4.04
N GLU A 178 7.26 -2.59 4.99
CA GLU A 178 8.12 -3.78 5.17
C GLU A 178 9.63 -3.50 5.07
N GLY A 179 10.10 -2.36 5.63
CA GLY A 179 11.51 -1.98 5.57
C GLY A 179 12.01 -1.67 4.16
N ILE A 180 11.12 -1.38 3.22
CA ILE A 180 11.49 -0.98 1.87
C ILE A 180 12.05 0.43 1.89
N ASP A 181 13.18 0.59 1.26
CA ASP A 181 13.82 1.86 1.05
C ASP A 181 13.09 2.61 -0.08
N LEU A 182 12.48 3.75 0.25
CA LEU A 182 11.87 4.64 -0.75
C LEU A 182 12.87 5.12 -1.81
N SER A 183 14.18 5.01 -1.54
CA SER A 183 15.23 5.33 -2.52
C SER A 183 15.19 4.43 -3.76
N GLY A 184 14.55 3.26 -3.69
CA GLY A 184 14.32 2.36 -4.82
C GLY A 184 13.03 2.63 -5.59
N ALA A 185 12.14 3.46 -5.09
CA ALA A 185 10.88 3.78 -5.73
C ALA A 185 11.08 4.68 -6.95
N LYS A 186 10.37 4.38 -8.04
CA LYS A 186 10.35 5.22 -9.25
C LYS A 186 9.26 6.29 -9.17
N GLY A 187 8.14 5.95 -8.53
CA GLY A 187 7.05 6.85 -8.27
C GLY A 187 6.70 6.90 -6.79
N VAL A 188 6.34 8.07 -6.30
CA VAL A 188 5.88 8.28 -4.91
C VAL A 188 4.67 9.20 -4.93
N LEU A 189 3.55 8.72 -4.42
CA LEU A 189 2.34 9.50 -4.23
C LEU A 189 2.22 9.82 -2.73
N VAL A 190 2.14 11.09 -2.42
CA VAL A 190 1.99 11.61 -1.05
C VAL A 190 0.61 12.21 -0.89
N LEU A 191 -0.19 11.64 -0.01
CA LEU A 191 -1.54 12.09 0.32
C LEU A 191 -1.53 12.68 1.73
N VAL A 192 -1.91 13.94 1.84
CA VAL A 192 -2.10 14.59 3.14
C VAL A 192 -3.58 14.82 3.35
N THR A 193 -4.15 14.23 4.39
CA THR A 193 -5.55 14.39 4.75
C THR A 193 -5.65 15.07 6.11
N ALA A 194 -6.43 16.13 6.19
CA ALA A 194 -6.69 16.87 7.43
C ALA A 194 -8.05 17.56 7.34
N SER A 195 -8.56 18.07 8.47
CA SER A 195 -9.76 18.90 8.46
C SER A 195 -9.55 20.14 7.59
N LYS A 196 -10.58 20.53 6.83
CA LYS A 196 -10.54 21.60 5.81
C LYS A 196 -9.94 22.90 6.31
N ASN A 197 -10.23 23.29 7.52
CA ASN A 197 -9.78 24.57 8.09
C ASN A 197 -8.47 24.43 8.91
N SER A 198 -7.94 23.24 9.04
CA SER A 198 -6.75 22.96 9.88
C SER A 198 -5.45 22.84 9.10
N LEU A 199 -5.51 22.46 7.81
CA LEU A 199 -4.32 22.25 6.98
C LEU A 199 -3.65 23.55 6.59
N LYS A 200 -2.41 23.75 7.03
CA LYS A 200 -1.61 24.93 6.71
C LYS A 200 -0.62 24.63 5.58
N LEU A 201 -0.37 25.61 4.73
CA LEU A 201 0.59 25.48 3.63
C LEU A 201 1.98 25.03 4.08
N ASN A 202 2.44 25.50 5.24
CA ASN A 202 3.73 25.09 5.79
C ASN A 202 3.75 23.61 6.18
N GLU A 203 2.63 23.05 6.63
CA GLU A 203 2.51 21.65 6.97
C GLU A 203 2.63 20.77 5.73
N SER A 204 1.97 21.15 4.63
CA SER A 204 2.10 20.47 3.34
C SER A 204 3.56 20.48 2.83
N LYS A 205 4.22 21.64 2.90
CA LYS A 205 5.63 21.76 2.52
C LYS A 205 6.53 20.89 3.39
N LEU A 206 6.28 20.87 4.70
CA LEU A 206 7.07 20.10 5.65
C LEU A 206 6.92 18.59 5.41
N ALA A 207 5.69 18.11 5.24
CA ALA A 207 5.42 16.71 4.91
C ALA A 207 6.12 16.30 3.61
N MET A 208 6.00 17.11 2.54
CA MET A 208 6.66 16.84 1.26
C MET A 208 8.18 16.81 1.36
N ASN A 209 8.78 17.77 2.05
CA ASN A 209 10.24 17.82 2.22
C ASN A 209 10.74 16.63 3.03
N THR A 210 9.99 16.22 4.06
CA THR A 210 10.31 15.04 4.86
C THR A 210 10.32 13.78 4.00
N ILE A 211 9.29 13.55 3.19
CA ILE A 211 9.19 12.35 2.35
C ILE A 211 10.22 12.36 1.22
N ARG A 212 10.44 13.51 0.58
CA ARG A 212 11.46 13.66 -0.48
C ARG A 212 12.87 13.35 -0.01
N ALA A 213 13.17 13.58 1.27
CA ALA A 213 14.48 13.23 1.84
C ALA A 213 14.75 11.71 1.85
N TYR A 214 13.72 10.90 1.81
CA TYR A 214 13.82 9.42 1.75
C TYR A 214 13.69 8.87 0.33
N ALA A 215 13.09 9.61 -0.61
CA ALA A 215 12.90 9.17 -1.98
C ALA A 215 14.16 9.38 -2.84
N SER A 216 14.29 8.62 -3.94
CA SER A 216 15.31 8.88 -4.94
C SER A 216 15.18 10.30 -5.51
N PRO A 217 16.29 10.99 -5.80
CA PRO A 217 16.25 12.25 -6.54
C PRO A 217 15.53 12.16 -7.89
N ASP A 218 15.56 10.97 -8.51
CA ASP A 218 14.96 10.70 -9.82
C ASP A 218 13.51 10.21 -9.71
N ALA A 219 12.99 10.01 -8.49
CA ALA A 219 11.63 9.55 -8.29
C ALA A 219 10.61 10.64 -8.69
N HIS A 220 9.55 10.22 -9.40
CA HIS A 220 8.42 11.10 -9.68
C HIS A 220 7.54 11.21 -8.42
N VAL A 221 7.64 12.34 -7.71
CA VAL A 221 6.93 12.56 -6.45
C VAL A 221 5.74 13.49 -6.67
N ILE A 222 4.53 12.96 -6.43
CA ILE A 222 3.27 13.70 -6.56
C ILE A 222 2.69 13.96 -5.17
N TYR A 223 2.12 15.14 -5.00
CA TYR A 223 1.45 15.58 -3.79
C TYR A 223 -0.03 15.81 -4.05
N GLY A 224 -0.88 15.23 -3.19
CA GLY A 224 -2.30 15.49 -3.13
C GLY A 224 -2.74 15.86 -1.72
N ALA A 225 -3.77 16.70 -1.61
CA ALA A 225 -4.39 17.05 -0.35
C ALA A 225 -5.89 16.74 -0.39
N ALA A 226 -6.35 15.98 0.59
CA ALA A 226 -7.76 15.66 0.82
C ALA A 226 -8.25 16.26 2.14
N TYR A 227 -9.56 16.44 2.26
CA TYR A 227 -10.16 16.99 3.47
C TYR A 227 -11.09 15.97 4.11
N ASP A 228 -10.88 15.74 5.42
CA ASP A 228 -11.73 14.88 6.25
C ASP A 228 -11.93 15.57 7.60
N ASP A 229 -13.10 16.16 7.79
CA ASP A 229 -13.40 16.91 9.01
C ASP A 229 -13.53 16.01 10.25
N ALA A 230 -13.65 14.68 10.07
CA ALA A 230 -13.63 13.72 11.17
C ALA A 230 -12.26 13.63 11.86
N LEU A 231 -11.19 14.05 11.20
CA LEU A 231 -9.85 14.09 11.78
C LEU A 231 -9.64 15.23 12.80
N GLY A 232 -10.50 16.26 12.81
CA GLY A 232 -10.37 17.38 13.76
C GLY A 232 -8.97 18.00 13.71
N ASP A 233 -8.21 17.86 14.82
CA ASP A 233 -6.84 18.37 14.94
C ASP A 233 -5.77 17.40 14.42
N GLU A 234 -6.17 16.23 13.98
CA GLU A 234 -5.24 15.24 13.44
C GLU A 234 -4.95 15.50 11.96
N MET A 235 -3.80 14.98 11.53
CA MET A 235 -3.38 14.93 10.14
C MET A 235 -2.97 13.50 9.82
N ARG A 236 -3.50 12.97 8.72
CA ARG A 236 -3.07 11.70 8.13
C ARG A 236 -2.13 11.96 6.97
N VAL A 237 -1.01 11.29 6.95
CA VAL A 237 -0.11 11.24 5.81
C VAL A 237 -0.06 9.81 5.29
N THR A 238 -0.36 9.65 4.01
CA THR A 238 -0.28 8.36 3.32
C THR A 238 0.75 8.48 2.21
N VAL A 239 1.65 7.52 2.13
CA VAL A 239 2.69 7.42 1.11
C VAL A 239 2.45 6.15 0.32
N VAL A 240 2.35 6.25 -1.00
CA VAL A 240 2.33 5.10 -1.90
C VAL A 240 3.59 5.15 -2.74
N ALA A 241 4.42 4.14 -2.62
CA ALA A 241 5.65 3.97 -3.40
C ALA A 241 5.43 2.91 -4.49
N THR A 242 5.79 3.22 -5.73
CA THR A 242 5.60 2.35 -6.90
C THR A 242 6.90 2.08 -7.63
N GLY A 243 6.92 1.12 -8.53
CA GLY A 243 8.09 0.76 -9.30
C GLY A 243 9.19 0.08 -8.47
N LEU A 244 8.84 -0.54 -7.34
CA LEU A 244 9.77 -1.24 -6.46
C LEU A 244 10.21 -2.56 -7.09
N SER A 245 11.52 -2.78 -7.21
CA SER A 245 12.06 -4.04 -7.74
C SER A 245 12.15 -5.11 -6.65
N ARG A 246 12.10 -6.40 -7.05
CA ARG A 246 12.32 -7.52 -6.11
C ARG A 246 13.72 -7.51 -5.47
N ALA A 247 14.70 -6.85 -6.09
CA ALA A 247 16.04 -6.70 -5.55
C ALA A 247 16.09 -5.71 -4.39
N ASP A 248 15.24 -4.68 -4.42
CA ASP A 248 15.19 -3.64 -3.39
C ASP A 248 14.54 -4.18 -2.10
N ALA A 249 13.59 -5.11 -2.22
CA ALA A 249 12.99 -5.81 -1.08
C ALA A 249 13.95 -6.75 -0.32
N ARG A 250 15.07 -7.17 -0.94
CA ARG A 250 16.06 -8.06 -0.31
C ARG A 250 17.25 -7.36 0.35
N ARG A 251 17.45 -6.07 0.12
CA ARG A 251 18.67 -5.36 0.56
C ARG A 251 18.69 -4.97 2.04
N GLN A 252 17.62 -5.18 2.80
CA GLN A 252 17.53 -4.75 4.19
C GLN A 252 17.28 -5.85 5.23
N ALA A 253 17.63 -7.10 4.96
CA ALA A 253 17.92 -7.97 6.09
C ALA A 253 19.22 -7.44 6.73
N PRO A 254 19.22 -6.93 7.97
CA PRO A 254 20.45 -6.56 8.62
C PRO A 254 21.33 -7.81 8.66
N THR A 255 22.46 -7.74 8.01
CA THR A 255 23.51 -8.75 8.18
C THR A 255 23.93 -8.60 9.64
N LEU A 256 23.47 -9.51 10.49
CA LEU A 256 24.01 -9.64 11.83
C LEU A 256 25.46 -10.09 11.63
N GLU A 257 26.38 -9.14 11.63
CA GLU A 257 27.78 -9.44 11.88
C GLU A 257 27.88 -9.99 13.29
N VAL A 258 28.04 -11.30 13.39
CA VAL A 258 28.44 -11.93 14.65
C VAL A 258 29.83 -11.43 14.96
N ILE A 259 29.90 -10.35 15.74
CA ILE A 259 31.17 -9.93 16.36
C ILE A 259 31.55 -11.06 17.32
N ARG A 260 32.44 -11.94 16.89
CA ARG A 260 33.10 -12.89 17.75
C ARG A 260 33.93 -12.08 18.75
N THR A 261 33.38 -11.82 19.91
CA THR A 261 34.19 -11.36 21.07
C THR A 261 35.12 -12.51 21.41
N GLY A 262 36.44 -12.25 21.32
CA GLY A 262 37.52 -13.24 21.38
C GLY A 262 37.75 -13.85 22.78
N THR A 263 36.74 -14.51 23.34
CA THR A 263 36.80 -15.27 24.61
C THR A 263 36.74 -16.79 24.38
N ASP A 264 36.67 -17.28 23.15
CA ASP A 264 36.56 -18.71 22.87
C ASP A 264 37.90 -19.40 22.51
N ASN A 265 39.04 -18.87 22.95
CA ASN A 265 40.33 -19.53 22.81
C ASN A 265 40.95 -19.77 24.19
N ILE A 266 40.40 -20.73 24.95
CA ILE A 266 41.15 -21.42 26.02
C ILE A 266 41.25 -22.88 25.60
N PRO A 267 42.42 -23.39 25.17
CA PRO A 267 42.59 -24.81 24.96
C PRO A 267 42.67 -25.48 26.36
N PHE A 268 41.71 -26.34 26.66
CA PHE A 268 41.84 -27.29 27.75
C PHE A 268 42.94 -28.30 27.36
N ASN A 269 44.12 -28.18 27.99
CA ASN A 269 45.10 -29.23 28.10
C ASN A 269 44.75 -30.07 29.34
N VAL A 270 44.38 -31.32 29.12
CA VAL A 270 44.65 -32.42 30.08
C VAL A 270 45.24 -33.57 29.28
#